data_6fb97e3ccc261433cd4f9b7c7c9b5d51
#
_entry.id   6fb97e3ccc261433cd4f9b7c7c9b5d51
#
_cell.length_a   1.000
_cell.length_b   1.000
_cell.length_c   1.000
_cell.angle_alpha   90.00
_cell.angle_beta   90.00
_cell.angle_gamma   90.00
#
_symmetry.space_group_name_H-M   'P 1'
#
loop_
_entity.id
_entity.type
_entity.pdbx_description
1 polymer ?
#
loop_
_entity_poly.entity_id
_entity_poly.type
_entity_poly.pdbx_seq_one_letter_code
_entity_poly.pdbx_strand_id
1 'polypeptide(L)'
;MLAKPNKTVIEGTVRAIVSANEGREIEIEVYRNLSQGRSDDFIQPAEGQSLILFAAQTPDVTIGDRVRVQARLLAGPFGERAVVEQLDPLSDQA
;
A
#
# COMPACT_ATOMS: atom_id res chain seq x y z
N MET A 1 -11.58 -16.29 -10.61
CA MET A 1 -10.51 -16.96 -9.82
C MET A 1 -10.00 -16.02 -8.75
N LEU A 2 -9.87 -16.53 -7.56
CA LEU A 2 -9.36 -15.72 -6.44
C LEU A 2 -7.84 -15.74 -6.45
N ALA A 3 -7.24 -14.59 -6.13
CA ALA A 3 -5.81 -14.52 -5.95
C ALA A 3 -5.40 -15.38 -4.75
N LYS A 4 -4.21 -15.97 -4.81
CA LYS A 4 -3.66 -16.68 -3.67
C LYS A 4 -3.45 -15.70 -2.51
N PRO A 5 -3.52 -16.16 -1.27
CA PRO A 5 -3.19 -15.30 -0.14
C PRO A 5 -1.80 -14.70 -0.32
N ASN A 6 -1.71 -13.41 -0.14
CA ASN A 6 -0.44 -12.71 -0.30
C ASN A 6 -0.40 -11.53 0.66
N LYS A 7 0.79 -11.05 0.95
CA LYS A 7 0.99 -9.95 1.87
C LYS A 7 2.27 -9.21 1.51
N THR A 8 2.15 -7.90 1.36
CA THR A 8 3.28 -7.02 1.15
C THR A 8 3.28 -5.99 2.25
N VAL A 9 4.41 -5.82 2.93
CA VAL A 9 4.56 -4.82 3.98
C VAL A 9 5.64 -3.84 3.54
N ILE A 10 5.29 -2.57 3.50
CA ILE A 10 6.22 -1.51 3.08
C ILE A 10 6.21 -0.39 4.08
N GLU A 11 7.27 0.41 4.04
CA GLU A 11 7.32 1.72 4.68
C GLU A 11 7.56 2.76 3.61
N GLY A 12 6.83 3.85 3.70
CA GLY A 12 6.93 4.89 2.71
C GLY A 12 6.31 6.20 3.17
N THR A 13 6.25 7.14 2.25
CA THR A 13 5.69 8.47 2.49
C THR A 13 4.45 8.66 1.64
N VAL A 14 3.38 9.16 2.26
CA VAL A 14 2.14 9.46 1.54
C VAL A 14 2.38 10.67 0.65
N ARG A 15 2.16 10.48 -0.66
CA ARG A 15 2.37 11.54 -1.66
C ARG A 15 1.07 12.13 -2.16
N ALA A 16 0.00 11.33 -2.21
CA ALA A 16 -1.29 11.80 -2.67
C ALA A 16 -2.39 10.95 -2.08
N ILE A 17 -3.55 11.56 -1.88
CA ILE A 17 -4.76 10.87 -1.46
C ILE A 17 -5.87 11.39 -2.36
N VAL A 18 -6.49 10.48 -3.13
CA VAL A 18 -7.48 10.85 -4.13
C VAL A 18 -8.75 10.09 -3.87
N SER A 19 -9.90 10.76 -3.98
CA SER A 19 -11.19 10.10 -3.87
C SER A 19 -11.37 9.11 -5.00
N ALA A 20 -11.89 7.95 -4.67
CA ALA A 20 -12.21 6.90 -5.63
C ALA A 20 -13.59 6.38 -5.32
N ASN A 21 -14.16 5.58 -6.24
CA ASN A 21 -15.44 4.95 -5.96
C ASN A 21 -15.29 4.03 -4.75
N GLU A 22 -16.09 4.28 -3.73
CA GLU A 22 -16.16 3.45 -2.52
C GLU A 22 -14.90 3.49 -1.67
N GLY A 23 -14.07 4.53 -1.80
CA GLY A 23 -12.87 4.61 -0.98
C GLY A 23 -11.92 5.69 -1.43
N ARG A 24 -10.64 5.44 -1.22
CA ARG A 24 -9.56 6.35 -1.58
C ARG A 24 -8.45 5.60 -2.29
N GLU A 25 -7.78 6.28 -3.20
CA GLU A 25 -6.50 5.82 -3.72
C GLU A 25 -5.40 6.60 -3.05
N ILE A 26 -4.40 5.89 -2.54
CA ILE A 26 -3.30 6.51 -1.82
C ILE A 26 -2.03 6.21 -2.61
N GLU A 27 -1.32 7.25 -2.97
CA GLU A 27 -0.02 7.10 -3.61
C GLU A 27 1.06 7.17 -2.54
N ILE A 28 1.90 6.14 -2.46
CA ILE A 28 2.96 6.03 -1.48
C ILE A 28 4.29 5.85 -2.19
N GLU A 29 5.23 6.71 -1.87
CA GLU A 29 6.61 6.52 -2.31
C GLU A 29 7.29 5.57 -1.36
N VAL A 30 7.69 4.41 -1.87
CA VAL A 30 8.26 3.33 -1.07
C VAL A 30 9.72 3.63 -0.79
N TYR A 31 10.11 3.65 0.48
CA TYR A 31 11.54 3.72 0.79
C TYR A 31 12.05 2.42 1.41
N ARG A 32 11.19 1.49 1.78
CA ARG A 32 11.62 0.18 2.29
C ARG A 32 10.54 -0.86 2.03
N ASN A 33 10.95 -2.00 1.50
CA ASN A 33 10.07 -3.15 1.35
C ASN A 33 10.44 -4.19 2.40
N LEU A 34 9.61 -4.29 3.45
CA LEU A 34 9.85 -5.23 4.54
C LEU A 34 9.54 -6.67 4.15
N SER A 35 8.90 -6.88 3.01
CA SER A 35 8.56 -8.21 2.50
C SER A 35 9.50 -8.69 1.40
N GLN A 36 10.60 -7.98 1.18
CA GLN A 36 11.52 -8.33 0.12
C GLN A 36 12.05 -9.74 0.31
N GLY A 37 11.98 -10.53 -0.77
CA GLY A 37 12.42 -11.92 -0.73
C GLY A 37 11.37 -12.91 -0.26
N ARG A 38 10.22 -12.46 0.24
CA ARG A 38 9.16 -13.35 0.65
C ARG A 38 8.37 -13.85 -0.56
N SER A 39 8.03 -15.14 -0.53
CA SER A 39 7.29 -15.74 -1.65
C SER A 39 5.85 -15.24 -1.75
N ASP A 40 5.30 -14.67 -0.67
CA ASP A 40 3.94 -14.14 -0.67
C ASP A 40 3.88 -12.64 -0.96
N ASP A 41 5.01 -12.00 -1.29
CA ASP A 41 5.04 -10.61 -1.72
C ASP A 41 4.75 -10.56 -3.23
N PHE A 42 3.48 -10.41 -3.58
CA PHE A 42 3.07 -10.41 -4.98
C PHE A 42 3.23 -9.03 -5.63
N ILE A 43 3.33 -7.97 -4.84
CA ILE A 43 3.46 -6.62 -5.37
C ILE A 43 4.92 -6.33 -5.73
N GLN A 44 5.84 -6.80 -4.92
CA GLN A 44 7.29 -6.67 -5.13
C GLN A 44 7.71 -5.23 -5.44
N PRO A 45 7.36 -4.27 -4.57
CA PRO A 45 7.70 -2.88 -4.86
C PRO A 45 9.19 -2.64 -4.67
N ALA A 46 9.75 -1.80 -5.53
CA ALA A 46 11.15 -1.38 -5.41
C ALA A 46 11.24 -0.11 -4.57
N GLU A 47 12.37 0.06 -3.90
CA GLU A 47 12.64 1.31 -3.19
C GLU A 47 12.67 2.46 -4.18
N GLY A 48 12.06 3.57 -3.80
CA GLY A 48 11.92 4.72 -4.68
C GLY A 48 10.73 4.67 -5.61
N GLN A 49 10.08 3.52 -5.71
CA GLN A 49 8.91 3.37 -6.58
C GLN A 49 7.68 3.97 -5.88
N SER A 50 6.80 4.58 -6.67
CA SER A 50 5.50 5.00 -6.17
C SER A 50 4.48 3.91 -6.43
N LEU A 51 3.70 3.60 -5.40
CA LEU A 51 2.61 2.63 -5.48
C LEU A 51 1.28 3.34 -5.27
N ILE A 52 0.28 2.93 -6.03
CA ILE A 52 -1.09 3.39 -5.79
C ILE A 52 -1.84 2.24 -5.13
N LEU A 53 -2.35 2.50 -3.92
CA LEU A 53 -3.03 1.51 -3.12
C LEU A 53 -4.47 1.96 -2.89
N PHE A 54 -5.40 1.03 -2.95
CA PHE A 54 -6.80 1.32 -2.67
C PHE A 54 -7.09 1.08 -1.20
N ALA A 55 -7.75 2.05 -0.55
CA ALA A 55 -8.21 1.93 0.82
C ALA A 55 -9.72 2.11 0.83
N ALA A 56 -10.44 1.11 1.36
CA ALA A 56 -11.90 1.16 1.40
C ALA A 56 -12.40 2.22 2.38
N GLN A 57 -11.61 2.53 3.41
CA GLN A 57 -11.95 3.56 4.39
C GLN A 57 -10.91 4.68 4.30
N THR A 58 -11.34 5.90 4.63
CA THR A 58 -10.43 7.02 4.64
C THR A 58 -9.38 6.81 5.74
N PRO A 59 -8.11 6.74 5.38
CA PRO A 59 -7.07 6.55 6.40
C PRO A 59 -6.86 7.84 7.19
N ASP A 60 -6.38 7.67 8.42
CA ASP A 60 -6.09 8.79 9.30
C ASP A 60 -4.65 9.26 9.09
N VAL A 61 -4.37 9.70 7.87
CA VAL A 61 -3.03 10.16 7.49
C VAL A 61 -3.19 11.33 6.53
N THR A 62 -2.12 12.11 6.40
CA THR A 62 -2.08 13.24 5.49
C THR A 62 -0.86 13.12 4.57
N ILE A 63 -0.88 13.90 3.50
CA ILE A 63 0.24 13.95 2.55
C ILE A 63 1.49 14.37 3.33
N GLY A 64 2.58 13.65 3.12
CA GLY A 64 3.84 13.85 3.81
C GLY A 64 4.07 12.93 4.99
N ASP A 65 3.04 12.27 5.48
CA ASP A 65 3.18 11.34 6.59
C ASP A 65 3.98 10.12 6.18
N ARG A 66 4.79 9.63 7.11
CA ARG A 66 5.48 8.36 6.95
C ARG A 66 4.60 7.26 7.54
N VAL A 67 4.48 6.17 6.79
CA VAL A 67 3.53 5.11 7.14
C VAL A 67 4.16 3.74 6.91
N ARG A 68 3.65 2.76 7.66
CA ARG A 68 3.86 1.35 7.37
C ARG A 68 2.54 0.80 6.86
N VAL A 69 2.56 0.13 5.73
CA VAL A 69 1.34 -0.36 5.10
C VAL A 69 1.48 -1.85 4.88
N GLN A 70 0.44 -2.58 5.29
CA GLN A 70 0.25 -3.95 4.87
C GLN A 70 -0.77 -3.95 3.76
N ALA A 71 -0.40 -4.49 2.61
CA ALA A 71 -1.24 -4.51 1.43
C ALA A 71 -1.27 -5.91 0.85
N ARG A 72 -2.25 -6.16 0.01
CA ARG A 72 -2.31 -7.38 -0.77
C ARG A 72 -2.77 -7.08 -2.18
N LEU A 73 -2.44 -7.99 -3.09
CA LEU A 73 -2.84 -7.86 -4.48
C LEU A 73 -4.09 -8.70 -4.69
N LEU A 74 -5.12 -8.07 -5.24
CA LEU A 74 -6.35 -8.75 -5.64
C LEU A 74 -6.40 -8.81 -7.15
N ALA A 75 -6.74 -9.98 -7.68
CA ALA A 75 -6.98 -10.16 -9.09
C ALA A 75 -8.49 -10.17 -9.33
N GLY A 76 -8.92 -9.52 -10.39
CA GLY A 76 -10.32 -9.46 -10.75
C GLY A 76 -10.49 -9.48 -12.25
N PRO A 77 -11.73 -9.41 -12.75
CA PRO A 77 -11.99 -9.50 -14.19
C PRO A 77 -11.40 -8.33 -14.97
N PHE A 78 -11.11 -7.22 -14.32
CA PHE A 78 -10.59 -6.04 -14.97
C PHE A 78 -9.12 -5.78 -14.64
N GLY A 79 -8.41 -6.76 -14.07
CA GLY A 79 -7.00 -6.63 -13.77
C GLY A 79 -6.72 -6.78 -12.29
N GLU A 80 -5.56 -6.30 -11.89
CA GLU A 80 -5.08 -6.44 -10.52
C GLU A 80 -5.17 -5.11 -9.80
N ARG A 81 -5.40 -5.18 -8.50
CA ARG A 81 -5.46 -4.01 -7.64
C ARG A 81 -4.76 -4.31 -6.33
N ALA A 82 -3.91 -3.40 -5.90
CA ALA A 82 -3.29 -3.46 -4.57
C ALA A 82 -4.20 -2.75 -3.58
N VAL A 83 -4.57 -3.45 -2.50
CA VAL A 83 -5.46 -2.89 -1.47
C VAL A 83 -4.77 -2.84 -0.13
N VAL A 84 -5.08 -1.79 0.64
CA VAL A 84 -4.57 -1.61 1.99
C VAL A 84 -5.36 -2.52 2.92
N GLU A 85 -4.65 -3.37 3.68
CA GLU A 85 -5.27 -4.13 4.75
C GLU A 85 -5.04 -3.48 6.09
N GLN A 86 -3.87 -2.85 6.28
CA GLN A 86 -3.55 -2.13 7.51
C GLN A 86 -2.60 -1.01 7.17
N LEU A 87 -2.84 0.16 7.76
CA LEU A 87 -1.98 1.31 7.58
C LEU A 87 -1.74 1.93 8.94
N ASP A 88 -0.47 2.06 9.31
CA ASP A 88 -0.08 2.64 10.59
C ASP A 88 0.82 3.83 10.36
N PRO A 89 0.50 5.00 10.90
CA PRO A 89 1.42 6.13 10.85
C PRO A 89 2.68 5.78 11.63
N LEU A 90 3.83 6.18 11.10
CA LEU A 90 5.09 6.01 11.78
C LEU A 90 5.41 7.31 12.52
N SER A 91 5.82 7.15 13.78
CA SER A 91 6.22 8.30 14.56
C SER A 91 7.59 8.76 14.09
N ASP A 92 7.71 10.06 13.85
CA ASP A 92 8.99 10.68 13.48
C ASP A 92 9.71 11.21 14.72
N GLN A 93 9.50 10.58 15.81
CA GLN A 93 10.12 11.00 17.06
C GLN A 93 11.62 10.99 16.92
N ALA A 94 12.17 12.10 17.18
CA ALA A 94 13.62 12.24 17.24
C ALA A 94 14.11 11.66 18.55
#